data_314353e702fadea5c6558d3d84e452da
#
_entry.id   314353e702fadea5c6558d3d84e452da
#
_cell.length_a   1.000
_cell.length_b   1.000
_cell.length_c   1.000
_cell.angle_alpha   90.00
_cell.angle_beta   90.00
_cell.angle_gamma   90.00
#
_symmetry.space_group_name_H-M   'P 1'
#
loop_
_entity.id
_entity.type
_entity.pdbx_description
1 polymer ?
#
loop_
_entity_poly.entity_id
_entity_poly.type
_entity_poly.pdbx_seq_one_letter_code
_entity_poly.pdbx_strand_id
1 'polypeptide(L)'
;MVATESLLDGNQLSLTQLGRNITGSVAAKHNIKRIERLLGNHQLAQDKITIYQWHARYLCGSNPMPIILVDCSDVREQLRIITLRASISVQGRSVTVYERTFLFEDYNAPRSHNAFLAELANVLPQGCCPFIPTDAGYRNTWFREV
;
A
#
# COMPACT_ATOMS: atom_id res chain seq x y z
N MET A 1 5.80 -8.14 14.28
CA MET A 1 5.52 -9.57 14.42
C MET A 1 4.16 -9.84 15.05
N VAL A 2 3.87 -9.45 16.29
CA VAL A 2 2.59 -9.79 16.98
C VAL A 2 1.32 -9.34 16.21
N ALA A 3 1.32 -8.16 15.60
CA ALA A 3 0.18 -7.68 14.80
C ALA A 3 0.01 -8.49 13.50
N THR A 4 1.11 -8.90 12.90
CA THR A 4 1.11 -9.71 11.66
C THR A 4 0.61 -11.12 11.95
N GLU A 5 1.05 -11.74 13.04
CA GLU A 5 0.57 -13.06 13.51
C GLU A 5 -0.94 -13.00 13.77
N SER A 6 -1.41 -11.98 14.50
CA SER A 6 -2.83 -11.77 14.75
C SER A 6 -3.67 -11.56 13.48
N LEU A 7 -3.09 -11.00 12.40
CA LEU A 7 -3.74 -10.88 11.09
C LEU A 7 -3.87 -12.22 10.37
N LEU A 8 -2.88 -13.09 10.51
CA LEU A 8 -2.91 -14.42 9.89
C LEU A 8 -3.98 -15.33 10.53
N ASP A 9 -4.24 -15.15 11.81
CA ASP A 9 -5.22 -15.93 12.57
C ASP A 9 -6.66 -15.36 12.48
N GLY A 10 -6.82 -14.12 11.99
CA GLY A 10 -8.09 -13.39 11.97
C GLY A 10 -8.51 -12.87 10.62
N ASN A 11 -9.82 -12.89 10.37
CA ASN A 11 -10.39 -12.46 9.09
C ASN A 11 -10.75 -10.97 9.02
N GLN A 12 -10.51 -10.18 10.08
CA GLN A 12 -10.92 -8.78 10.14
C GLN A 12 -9.78 -7.85 10.51
N LEU A 13 -9.52 -6.87 9.65
CA LEU A 13 -8.56 -5.81 9.86
C LEU A 13 -9.17 -4.69 10.73
N SER A 14 -9.48 -4.98 11.99
CA SER A 14 -9.91 -3.99 12.97
C SER A 14 -9.02 -3.99 14.20
N LEU A 15 -8.79 -2.83 14.80
CA LEU A 15 -7.95 -2.69 15.99
C LEU A 15 -8.40 -3.62 17.12
N THR A 16 -9.71 -3.70 17.31
CA THR A 16 -10.31 -4.53 18.36
C THR A 16 -10.07 -6.01 18.10
N GLN A 17 -10.29 -6.49 16.88
CA GLN A 17 -10.08 -7.90 16.53
C GLN A 17 -8.60 -8.26 16.57
N LEU A 18 -7.74 -7.42 15.99
CA LEU A 18 -6.29 -7.63 16.07
C LEU A 18 -5.80 -7.74 17.51
N GLY A 19 -6.28 -6.85 18.39
CA GLY A 19 -5.91 -6.90 19.81
C GLY A 19 -6.49 -8.10 20.55
N ARG A 20 -7.67 -8.59 20.18
CA ARG A 20 -8.28 -9.80 20.78
C ARG A 20 -7.61 -11.09 20.35
N ASN A 21 -7.14 -11.13 19.09
CA ASN A 21 -6.48 -12.32 18.52
C ASN A 21 -5.03 -12.49 18.99
N ILE A 22 -4.47 -11.52 19.71
CA ILE A 22 -3.13 -11.69 20.30
C ILE A 22 -3.21 -12.72 21.42
N THR A 23 -2.57 -13.86 21.19
CA THR A 23 -2.46 -14.93 22.18
C THR A 23 -1.51 -14.55 23.32
N GLY A 24 -1.83 -14.94 24.55
CA GLY A 24 -0.99 -14.68 25.71
C GLY A 24 -1.78 -14.36 26.98
N SER A 25 -1.09 -14.13 28.10
CA SER A 25 -1.68 -13.85 29.42
C SER A 25 -2.14 -12.39 29.59
N VAL A 26 -1.88 -11.53 28.60
CA VAL A 26 -2.22 -10.10 28.69
C VAL A 26 -3.68 -9.86 28.33
N ALA A 27 -4.39 -9.10 29.17
CA ALA A 27 -5.81 -8.80 28.94
C ALA A 27 -6.01 -8.08 27.58
N ALA A 28 -7.07 -8.45 26.85
CA ALA A 28 -7.39 -7.98 25.50
C ALA A 28 -7.36 -6.44 25.38
N LYS A 29 -7.82 -5.70 26.39
CA LYS A 29 -7.79 -4.23 26.42
C LYS A 29 -6.37 -3.64 26.26
N HIS A 30 -5.37 -4.31 26.83
CA HIS A 30 -3.97 -3.86 26.71
C HIS A 30 -3.40 -4.19 25.35
N ASN A 31 -3.79 -5.33 24.79
CA ASN A 31 -3.40 -5.72 23.44
C ASN A 31 -4.01 -4.79 22.39
N ILE A 32 -5.28 -4.40 22.52
CA ILE A 32 -5.92 -3.40 21.65
C ILE A 32 -5.13 -2.09 21.70
N LYS A 33 -4.75 -1.62 22.90
CA LYS A 33 -3.91 -0.43 23.04
C LYS A 33 -2.51 -0.57 22.42
N ARG A 34 -1.95 -1.77 22.42
CA ARG A 34 -0.66 -2.03 21.73
C ARG A 34 -0.80 -1.87 20.23
N ILE A 35 -1.88 -2.39 19.62
CA ILE A 35 -2.16 -2.22 18.18
C ILE A 35 -2.41 -0.75 17.84
N GLU A 36 -3.20 -0.05 18.66
CA GLU A 36 -3.43 1.40 18.50
C GLU A 36 -2.13 2.20 18.50
N ARG A 37 -1.22 1.93 19.45
CA ARG A 37 0.09 2.58 19.53
C ARG A 37 0.98 2.24 18.31
N LEU A 38 0.86 1.04 17.75
CA LEU A 38 1.60 0.67 16.54
C LEU A 38 1.20 1.55 15.36
N LEU A 39 -0.10 1.81 15.17
CA LEU A 39 -0.57 2.69 14.10
C LEU A 39 -0.15 4.17 14.29
N GLY A 40 -0.02 4.61 15.54
CA GLY A 40 0.49 5.94 15.88
C GLY A 40 2.03 6.01 15.95
N ASN A 41 2.74 4.95 15.59
CA ASN A 41 4.18 4.92 15.71
C ASN A 41 4.84 5.72 14.57
N HIS A 42 5.46 6.83 14.93
CA HIS A 42 6.14 7.72 14.00
C HIS A 42 7.30 7.03 13.25
N GLN A 43 8.01 6.12 13.91
CA GLN A 43 9.09 5.35 13.29
C GLN A 43 8.57 4.46 12.17
N LEU A 44 7.42 3.81 12.36
CA LEU A 44 6.80 2.98 11.31
C LEU A 44 6.43 3.82 10.08
N ALA A 45 5.98 5.06 10.29
CA ALA A 45 5.70 5.97 9.19
C ALA A 45 6.98 6.39 8.43
N GLN A 46 8.08 6.57 9.13
CA GLN A 46 9.39 6.87 8.53
C GLN A 46 9.94 5.66 7.75
N ASP A 47 9.76 4.46 8.27
CA ASP A 47 10.23 3.21 7.66
C ASP A 47 9.35 2.75 6.48
N LYS A 48 8.24 3.43 6.21
CA LYS A 48 7.24 3.03 5.21
C LYS A 48 7.88 2.70 3.85
N ILE A 49 8.70 3.57 3.31
CA ILE A 49 9.34 3.38 2.00
C ILE A 49 10.26 2.17 2.01
N THR A 50 11.07 2.01 3.06
CA THR A 50 11.98 0.85 3.22
C THR A 50 11.20 -0.47 3.27
N ILE A 51 10.06 -0.49 3.96
CA ILE A 51 9.18 -1.66 4.03
C ILE A 51 8.64 -2.01 2.63
N TYR A 52 8.16 -1.00 1.88
CA TYR A 52 7.70 -1.21 0.52
C TYR A 52 8.81 -1.65 -0.44
N GLN A 53 10.03 -1.11 -0.31
CA GLN A 53 11.19 -1.54 -1.10
C GLN A 53 11.52 -3.02 -0.87
N TRP A 54 11.51 -3.45 0.38
CA TRP A 54 11.73 -4.86 0.70
C TRP A 54 10.63 -5.74 0.12
N HIS A 55 9.38 -5.32 0.28
CA HIS A 55 8.22 -6.03 -0.25
C HIS A 55 8.21 -6.11 -1.79
N ALA A 56 8.51 -4.99 -2.47
CA ALA A 56 8.62 -4.94 -3.92
C ALA A 56 9.72 -5.87 -4.46
N ARG A 57 10.88 -5.93 -3.80
CA ARG A 57 11.94 -6.89 -4.15
C ARG A 57 11.46 -8.33 -4.08
N TYR A 58 10.67 -8.67 -3.07
CA TYR A 58 10.11 -9.99 -2.93
C TYR A 58 9.09 -10.32 -4.04
N LEU A 59 8.20 -9.37 -4.35
CA LEU A 59 7.13 -9.56 -5.35
C LEU A 59 7.66 -9.56 -6.79
N CYS A 60 8.53 -8.63 -7.14
CA CYS A 60 9.09 -8.52 -8.49
C CYS A 60 10.16 -9.59 -8.75
N GLY A 61 10.84 -10.07 -7.70
CA GLY A 61 11.90 -11.07 -7.82
C GLY A 61 13.01 -10.61 -8.77
N SER A 62 13.35 -11.46 -9.73
CA SER A 62 14.32 -11.18 -10.79
C SER A 62 13.69 -10.69 -12.09
N ASN A 63 12.38 -10.42 -12.11
CA ASN A 63 11.71 -9.94 -13.31
C ASN A 63 12.05 -8.44 -13.53
N PRO A 64 12.81 -8.10 -14.59
CA PRO A 64 13.16 -6.70 -14.85
C PRO A 64 12.01 -5.89 -15.42
N MET A 65 10.94 -6.54 -15.87
CA MET A 65 9.81 -5.90 -16.55
C MET A 65 8.46 -6.46 -16.08
N PRO A 66 8.14 -6.30 -14.77
CA PRO A 66 6.86 -6.77 -14.24
C PRO A 66 5.70 -5.94 -14.79
N ILE A 67 4.52 -6.55 -14.90
CA ILE A 67 3.29 -5.83 -15.20
C ILE A 67 2.71 -5.35 -13.88
N ILE A 68 2.63 -4.02 -13.72
CA ILE A 68 2.11 -3.36 -12.53
C ILE A 68 0.86 -2.57 -12.90
N LEU A 69 -0.29 -2.99 -12.38
CA LEU A 69 -1.56 -2.30 -12.56
C LEU A 69 -1.63 -1.11 -11.59
N VAL A 70 -1.93 0.08 -12.11
CA VAL A 70 -2.21 1.26 -11.27
C VAL A 70 -3.69 1.56 -11.34
N ASP A 71 -4.31 1.64 -10.17
CA ASP A 71 -5.72 1.92 -9.99
C ASP A 71 -5.96 2.97 -8.90
N CYS A 72 -7.06 3.70 -9.03
CA CYS A 72 -7.51 4.68 -8.06
C CYS A 72 -8.78 4.19 -7.39
N SER A 73 -8.77 4.12 -6.08
CA SER A 73 -9.91 3.67 -5.28
C SER A 73 -10.26 4.68 -4.19
N ASP A 74 -11.55 4.86 -3.94
CA ASP A 74 -12.02 5.60 -2.78
C ASP A 74 -11.83 4.77 -1.50
N VAL A 75 -11.12 5.33 -0.52
CA VAL A 75 -10.97 4.68 0.80
C VAL A 75 -12.26 4.82 1.61
N ARG A 76 -12.82 6.01 1.62
CA ARG A 76 -14.09 6.36 2.22
C ARG A 76 -14.64 7.61 1.56
N GLU A 77 -15.79 7.50 0.93
CA GLU A 77 -16.52 8.61 0.33
C GLU A 77 -16.71 9.79 1.29
N GLN A 78 -17.05 9.48 2.55
CA GLN A 78 -17.26 10.48 3.60
C GLN A 78 -15.99 11.25 4.01
N LEU A 79 -14.80 10.65 3.88
CA LEU A 79 -13.53 11.27 4.26
C LEU A 79 -12.88 12.01 3.09
N ARG A 80 -13.43 11.89 1.88
CA ARG A 80 -12.86 12.49 0.67
C ARG A 80 -11.38 12.14 0.51
N ILE A 81 -11.03 10.86 0.75
CA ILE A 81 -9.68 10.32 0.62
C ILE A 81 -9.67 9.27 -0.48
N ILE A 82 -8.80 9.44 -1.43
CA ILE A 82 -8.52 8.50 -2.51
C ILE A 82 -7.17 7.80 -2.28
N THR A 83 -7.04 6.61 -2.83
CA THR A 83 -5.77 5.86 -2.84
C THR A 83 -5.39 5.50 -4.26
N LEU A 84 -4.21 5.90 -4.68
CA LEU A 84 -3.53 5.33 -5.83
C LEU A 84 -2.79 4.08 -5.37
N ARG A 85 -3.02 2.97 -6.08
CA ARG A 85 -2.45 1.67 -5.74
C ARG A 85 -1.80 1.04 -6.95
N ALA A 86 -0.54 0.69 -6.79
CA ALA A 86 0.22 -0.15 -7.73
C ALA A 86 0.16 -1.60 -7.26
N SER A 87 -0.27 -2.51 -8.11
CA SER A 87 -0.41 -3.93 -7.79
C SER A 87 0.14 -4.83 -8.88
N ILE A 88 0.62 -5.99 -8.48
CA ILE A 88 1.08 -7.06 -9.36
C ILE A 88 0.12 -8.25 -9.24
N SER A 89 -0.13 -8.93 -10.36
CA SER A 89 -0.91 -10.18 -10.34
C SER A 89 -0.02 -11.35 -9.95
N VAL A 90 -0.39 -12.03 -8.86
CA VAL A 90 0.29 -13.24 -8.38
C VAL A 90 -0.75 -14.34 -8.21
N GLN A 91 -0.65 -15.40 -9.00
CA GLN A 91 -1.54 -16.56 -8.94
C GLN A 91 -3.03 -16.19 -8.98
N GLY A 92 -3.41 -15.26 -9.85
CA GLY A 92 -4.78 -14.80 -10.01
C GLY A 92 -5.29 -13.86 -8.92
N ARG A 93 -4.41 -13.39 -8.05
CA ARG A 93 -4.71 -12.38 -7.03
C ARG A 93 -3.93 -11.10 -7.29
N SER A 94 -4.52 -9.97 -6.92
CA SER A 94 -3.84 -8.68 -6.93
C SER A 94 -3.12 -8.48 -5.58
N VAL A 95 -1.81 -8.25 -5.64
CA VAL A 95 -0.98 -7.97 -4.46
C VAL A 95 -0.41 -6.56 -4.60
N THR A 96 -0.64 -5.73 -3.59
CA THR A 96 -0.18 -4.34 -3.58
C THR A 96 1.34 -4.27 -3.50
N VAL A 97 1.95 -3.59 -4.46
CA VAL A 97 3.39 -3.27 -4.46
C VAL A 97 3.65 -1.98 -3.70
N TYR A 98 2.82 -0.97 -3.98
CA TYR A 98 2.89 0.34 -3.34
C TYR A 98 1.53 1.01 -3.35
N GLU A 99 1.23 1.80 -2.32
CA GLU A 99 0.03 2.64 -2.30
C GLU A 99 0.29 3.98 -1.61
N ARG A 100 -0.44 4.99 -2.07
CA ARG A 100 -0.42 6.32 -1.47
C ARG A 100 -1.81 6.93 -1.48
N THR A 101 -2.17 7.55 -0.35
CA THR A 101 -3.43 8.28 -0.20
C THR A 101 -3.25 9.75 -0.52
N PHE A 102 -4.30 10.34 -1.09
CA PHE A 102 -4.41 11.76 -1.42
C PHE A 102 -5.78 12.29 -0.97
N LEU A 103 -5.90 13.60 -0.86
CA LEU A 103 -7.20 14.22 -0.71
C LEU A 103 -7.98 14.15 -2.03
N PHE A 104 -9.30 14.08 -1.95
CA PHE A 104 -10.16 14.03 -3.14
C PHE A 104 -9.97 15.23 -4.08
N GLU A 105 -9.57 16.38 -3.55
CA GLU A 105 -9.23 17.58 -4.32
C GLU A 105 -8.07 17.36 -5.30
N ASP A 106 -7.23 16.38 -5.01
CA ASP A 106 -6.10 15.95 -5.83
C ASP A 106 -6.46 14.78 -6.78
N TYR A 107 -7.73 14.40 -6.85
CA TYR A 107 -8.20 13.38 -7.77
C TYR A 107 -7.90 13.76 -9.22
N ASN A 108 -7.29 12.86 -9.97
CA ASN A 108 -6.83 13.08 -11.34
C ASN A 108 -5.89 14.29 -11.54
N ALA A 109 -5.32 14.85 -10.47
CA ALA A 109 -4.33 15.89 -10.58
C ALA A 109 -2.98 15.32 -11.09
N PRO A 110 -2.37 15.88 -12.16
CA PRO A 110 -1.07 15.42 -12.66
C PRO A 110 0.01 15.38 -11.57
N ARG A 111 0.00 16.36 -10.66
CA ARG A 111 0.95 16.40 -9.52
C ARG A 111 0.87 15.16 -8.62
N SER A 112 -0.34 14.64 -8.38
CA SER A 112 -0.54 13.47 -7.54
C SER A 112 -0.05 12.20 -8.23
N HIS A 113 -0.33 12.07 -9.53
CA HIS A 113 0.14 10.97 -10.35
C HIS A 113 1.68 10.97 -10.45
N ASN A 114 2.28 12.13 -10.75
CA ASN A 114 3.74 12.25 -10.84
C ASN A 114 4.43 11.95 -9.52
N ALA A 115 3.89 12.46 -8.40
CA ALA A 115 4.42 12.16 -7.07
C ALA A 115 4.30 10.66 -6.74
N PHE A 116 3.18 10.02 -7.08
CA PHE A 116 2.98 8.59 -6.90
C PHE A 116 3.96 7.76 -7.74
N LEU A 117 4.14 8.10 -9.02
CA LEU A 117 5.05 7.38 -9.91
C LEU A 117 6.51 7.54 -9.50
N ALA A 118 6.92 8.73 -9.05
CA ALA A 118 8.26 8.98 -8.54
C ALA A 118 8.56 8.12 -7.29
N GLU A 119 7.59 8.02 -6.38
CA GLU A 119 7.73 7.16 -5.21
C GLU A 119 7.69 5.67 -5.58
N LEU A 120 6.82 5.26 -6.52
CA LEU A 120 6.80 3.90 -7.03
C LEU A 120 8.16 3.51 -7.64
N ALA A 121 8.75 4.39 -8.46
CA ALA A 121 10.08 4.16 -9.04
C ALA A 121 11.15 4.00 -7.95
N ASN A 122 11.08 4.77 -6.85
CA ASN A 122 11.98 4.62 -5.71
C ASN A 122 11.76 3.33 -4.91
N VAL A 123 10.55 2.80 -4.92
CA VAL A 123 10.19 1.54 -4.23
C VAL A 123 10.64 0.30 -5.02
N LEU A 124 10.60 0.37 -6.35
CA LEU A 124 10.94 -0.76 -7.20
C LEU A 124 12.44 -1.11 -7.14
N PRO A 125 12.81 -2.39 -7.37
CA PRO A 125 14.21 -2.80 -7.45
C PRO A 125 14.97 -2.02 -8.53
N GLN A 126 16.26 -1.80 -8.30
CA GLN A 126 17.12 -1.14 -9.28
C GLN A 126 17.15 -1.92 -10.61
N GLY A 127 17.00 -1.21 -11.71
CA GLY A 127 16.93 -1.81 -13.05
C GLY A 127 15.57 -2.40 -13.40
N CYS A 128 14.58 -2.28 -12.53
CA CYS A 128 13.21 -2.68 -12.82
C CYS A 128 12.52 -1.58 -13.64
N CYS A 129 12.06 -1.93 -14.84
CA CYS A 129 11.29 -1.07 -15.73
C CYS A 129 9.91 -1.69 -15.96
N PRO A 130 8.91 -1.41 -15.11
CA PRO A 130 7.62 -2.05 -15.19
C PRO A 130 6.83 -1.61 -16.42
N PHE A 131 6.01 -2.50 -16.97
CA PHE A 131 4.93 -2.13 -17.86
C PHE A 131 3.71 -1.76 -17.00
N ILE A 132 3.21 -0.52 -17.14
CA ILE A 132 2.11 0.01 -16.31
C ILE A 132 0.86 0.22 -17.16
N PRO A 133 -0.04 -0.77 -17.29
CA PRO A 133 -1.35 -0.55 -17.84
C PRO A 133 -2.22 0.25 -16.85
N THR A 134 -2.97 1.22 -17.38
CA THR A 134 -3.92 2.03 -16.63
C THR A 134 -5.27 2.00 -17.33
N ASP A 135 -6.32 2.35 -16.61
CA ASP A 135 -7.65 2.48 -17.21
C ASP A 135 -7.81 3.81 -18.00
N ALA A 136 -8.97 3.98 -18.64
CA ALA A 136 -9.27 5.16 -19.45
C ALA A 136 -9.36 6.48 -18.63
N GLY A 137 -9.49 6.41 -17.32
CA GLY A 137 -9.51 7.57 -16.42
C GLY A 137 -8.16 8.29 -16.35
N TYR A 138 -7.08 7.61 -16.71
CA TYR A 138 -5.73 8.15 -16.72
C TYR A 138 -5.32 8.80 -18.04
N ARG A 139 -6.27 9.20 -18.91
CA ARG A 139 -5.99 9.89 -20.18
C ARG A 139 -5.48 11.33 -20.01
N ASN A 140 -4.80 11.62 -18.94
CA ASN A 140 -4.21 12.93 -18.65
C ASN A 140 -2.83 13.10 -19.31
N THR A 141 -2.37 14.35 -19.39
CA THR A 141 -1.14 14.80 -20.06
C THR A 141 0.13 14.05 -19.61
N TRP A 142 0.18 13.55 -18.38
CA TRP A 142 1.33 12.79 -17.87
C TRP A 142 1.59 11.45 -18.62
N PHE A 143 0.55 10.85 -19.22
CA PHE A 143 0.69 9.64 -20.04
C PHE A 143 1.46 9.90 -21.36
N ARG A 144 1.71 11.16 -21.71
CA ARG A 144 2.46 11.55 -22.91
C ARG A 144 3.93 11.87 -22.62
N GLU A 145 4.30 11.94 -21.34
CA GLU A 145 5.64 12.30 -20.88
C GLU A 145 6.47 11.12 -20.37
N VAL A 146 5.85 9.93 -20.34
CA VAL A 146 6.48 8.65 -20.00
C VAL A 146 6.69 7.85 -21.27
#